data_8673e606eaccc87a0f601fd52302acff
#
_entry.id   8673e606eaccc87a0f601fd52302acff
#
_cell.length_a   1.000
_cell.length_b   1.000
_cell.length_c   1.000
_cell.angle_alpha   90.00
_cell.angle_beta   90.00
_cell.angle_gamma   90.00
#
_symmetry.space_group_name_H-M   'P 1'
#
loop_
_entity.id
_entity.type
_entity.pdbx_description
1 polymer ?
#
loop_
_entity_poly.entity_id
_entity_poly.type
_entity_poly.pdbx_seq_one_letter_code
_entity_poly.pdbx_strand_id
1 'polypeptide(L)'
;MAKINLFDLFNPTVKQIEINDNFLSKKIYQQAMFDQIIAENAGKRQGTHSTLTKSEVAGGGKKPFAQKHTGRARQGSIRNPHWIGGGVCFGPKPNRNYKLKLNARIAKIALKSALTIKFNANAVCALDDGFIAKEKNLHTKDFAKFLEAKKMINKRVLFVFDFTNNLIVKKVKNIEKVVGKNWNQISTQDLLKANFIVFQNQALKKIMERIG
;
A
#
# COMPACT_ATOMS: atom_id res chain seq x y z
N MET A 1 1.16 28.47 -10.14
CA MET A 1 0.07 27.88 -9.32
C MET A 1 -0.58 26.74 -10.08
N ALA A 2 -0.59 25.53 -9.51
CA ALA A 2 -1.29 24.41 -10.12
C ALA A 2 -2.80 24.54 -9.89
N LYS A 3 -3.60 24.25 -10.92
CA LYS A 3 -5.07 24.30 -10.85
C LYS A 3 -5.63 22.89 -10.83
N ILE A 4 -6.58 22.62 -9.94
CA ILE A 4 -7.32 21.35 -9.87
C ILE A 4 -8.79 21.62 -10.14
N ASN A 5 -9.40 20.73 -10.90
CA ASN A 5 -10.83 20.75 -11.12
C ASN A 5 -11.57 20.22 -9.89
N LEU A 6 -12.44 21.04 -9.31
CA LEU A 6 -13.36 20.68 -8.25
C LEU A 6 -14.70 20.28 -8.88
N PHE A 7 -15.18 19.11 -8.52
CA PHE A 7 -16.44 18.57 -8.99
C PHE A 7 -17.43 18.42 -7.83
N ASP A 8 -18.71 18.65 -8.10
CA ASP A 8 -19.77 18.18 -7.23
C ASP A 8 -20.10 16.73 -7.59
N LEU A 9 -20.43 15.88 -6.58
CA LEU A 9 -20.78 14.48 -6.80
C LEU A 9 -22.10 14.35 -7.59
N PHE A 10 -23.02 15.29 -7.41
CA PHE A 10 -24.38 15.25 -7.99
C PHE A 10 -24.52 16.15 -9.23
N ASN A 11 -23.75 17.22 -9.30
CA ASN A 11 -23.80 18.18 -10.39
C ASN A 11 -22.44 18.29 -11.09
N PRO A 12 -22.37 18.23 -12.42
CA PRO A 12 -21.10 18.25 -13.15
C PRO A 12 -20.45 19.65 -13.22
N THR A 13 -20.86 20.59 -12.35
CA THR A 13 -20.26 21.93 -12.29
C THR A 13 -18.79 21.83 -11.96
N VAL A 14 -17.95 22.50 -12.79
CA VAL A 14 -16.51 22.51 -12.64
C VAL A 14 -16.10 23.84 -12.02
N LYS A 15 -15.61 23.81 -10.80
CA LYS A 15 -14.90 24.93 -10.18
C LYS A 15 -13.40 24.62 -10.22
N GLN A 16 -12.55 25.62 -10.25
CA GLN A 16 -11.09 25.43 -10.16
C GLN A 16 -10.60 25.89 -8.80
N ILE A 17 -9.77 25.05 -8.17
CA ILE A 17 -9.05 25.39 -6.93
C ILE A 17 -7.59 25.61 -7.29
N GLU A 18 -7.04 26.70 -6.84
CA GLU A 18 -5.61 26.99 -6.95
C GLU A 18 -4.85 26.35 -5.80
N ILE A 19 -3.73 25.73 -6.11
CA ILE A 19 -2.86 25.06 -5.15
C ILE A 19 -1.53 25.79 -5.10
N ASN A 20 -1.03 25.99 -3.88
CA ASN A 20 0.27 26.59 -3.67
C ASN A 20 1.38 25.74 -4.31
N ASP A 21 2.31 26.38 -5.02
CA ASP A 21 3.43 25.72 -5.71
C ASP A 21 4.35 24.95 -4.73
N ASN A 22 4.38 25.34 -3.46
CA ASN A 22 5.17 24.65 -2.42
C ASN A 22 4.70 23.22 -2.15
N PHE A 23 3.45 22.88 -2.54
CA PHE A 23 2.90 21.53 -2.39
C PHE A 23 3.52 20.53 -3.38
N LEU A 24 3.88 21.00 -4.58
CA LEU A 24 4.48 20.18 -5.61
C LEU A 24 6.01 20.20 -5.51
N SER A 25 6.64 19.10 -5.87
CA SER A 25 8.10 19.00 -5.89
C SER A 25 8.65 19.60 -7.18
N LYS A 26 9.63 20.51 -7.09
CA LYS A 26 10.33 21.04 -8.27
C LYS A 26 11.07 19.95 -9.04
N LYS A 27 11.56 18.92 -8.34
CA LYS A 27 12.27 17.76 -8.92
C LYS A 27 11.61 16.48 -8.46
N ILE A 28 11.43 15.52 -9.38
CA ILE A 28 10.90 14.19 -9.10
C ILE A 28 12.05 13.29 -8.65
N TYR A 29 11.96 12.74 -7.43
CA TYR A 29 12.97 11.87 -6.83
C TYR A 29 12.56 10.41 -6.97
N GLN A 30 12.94 9.78 -8.09
CA GLN A 30 12.58 8.38 -8.38
C GLN A 30 13.12 7.40 -7.34
N GLN A 31 14.38 7.56 -6.91
CA GLN A 31 15.00 6.69 -5.91
C GLN A 31 14.25 6.75 -4.57
N ALA A 32 13.85 7.94 -4.11
CA ALA A 32 13.08 8.07 -2.87
C ALA A 32 11.73 7.33 -2.94
N MET A 33 11.04 7.39 -4.09
CA MET A 33 9.79 6.65 -4.30
C MET A 33 10.04 5.14 -4.31
N PHE A 34 11.09 4.66 -4.93
CA PHE A 34 11.48 3.25 -4.97
C PHE A 34 11.76 2.72 -3.57
N ASP A 35 12.60 3.40 -2.80
CA ASP A 35 12.96 3.01 -1.44
C ASP A 35 11.71 2.98 -0.52
N GLN A 36 10.82 3.97 -0.66
CA GLN A 36 9.57 4.02 0.07
C GLN A 36 8.65 2.83 -0.26
N ILE A 37 8.51 2.45 -1.53
CA ILE A 37 7.69 1.31 -1.95
C ILE A 37 8.25 0.00 -1.40
N ILE A 38 9.58 -0.17 -1.42
CA ILE A 38 10.23 -1.35 -0.84
C ILE A 38 9.94 -1.43 0.66
N ALA A 39 10.10 -0.31 1.38
CA ALA A 39 9.82 -0.23 2.82
C ALA A 39 8.35 -0.52 3.14
N GLU A 40 7.41 0.05 2.37
CA GLU A 40 5.97 -0.21 2.51
C GLU A 40 5.63 -1.69 2.27
N ASN A 41 6.19 -2.31 1.24
CA ASN A 41 5.97 -3.74 0.93
C ASN A 41 6.59 -4.64 1.97
N ALA A 42 7.79 -4.32 2.46
CA ALA A 42 8.47 -5.05 3.52
C ALA A 42 7.66 -4.98 4.83
N GLY A 43 7.09 -3.82 5.15
CA GLY A 43 6.25 -3.61 6.33
C GLY A 43 4.92 -4.41 6.32
N LYS A 44 4.43 -4.81 5.15
CA LYS A 44 3.21 -5.63 4.99
C LYS A 44 3.48 -7.13 5.22
N ARG A 45 4.74 -7.56 5.24
CA ARG A 45 5.09 -8.99 5.43
C ARG A 45 4.91 -9.38 6.88
N GLN A 46 4.07 -10.39 7.13
CA GLN A 46 3.79 -10.91 8.47
C GLN A 46 4.94 -11.75 9.04
N GLY A 47 5.69 -12.45 8.19
CA GLY A 47 6.86 -13.22 8.59
C GLY A 47 6.58 -14.47 9.42
N THR A 48 5.42 -15.09 9.27
CA THR A 48 4.98 -16.27 10.05
C THR A 48 5.57 -17.61 9.59
N HIS A 49 6.40 -17.62 8.55
CA HIS A 49 7.05 -18.82 8.06
C HIS A 49 8.04 -19.38 9.09
N SER A 50 8.05 -20.71 9.24
CA SER A 50 8.98 -21.41 10.13
C SER A 50 9.35 -22.77 9.55
N THR A 51 10.59 -23.16 9.73
CA THR A 51 11.06 -24.51 9.45
C THR A 51 11.70 -25.11 10.70
N LEU A 52 11.65 -26.44 10.83
CA LEU A 52 12.27 -27.16 11.93
C LEU A 52 13.75 -27.37 11.66
N THR A 53 14.59 -27.00 12.60
CA THR A 53 16.03 -27.30 12.58
C THR A 53 16.28 -28.73 13.05
N LYS A 54 17.52 -29.22 12.88
CA LYS A 54 17.92 -30.55 13.32
C LYS A 54 17.60 -30.82 14.80
N SER A 55 17.67 -29.82 15.66
CA SER A 55 17.34 -29.98 17.09
C SER A 55 15.84 -30.03 17.37
N GLU A 56 15.04 -29.38 16.55
CA GLU A 56 13.58 -29.26 16.72
C GLU A 56 12.81 -30.45 16.13
N VAL A 57 13.39 -31.15 15.14
CA VAL A 57 12.76 -32.32 14.52
C VAL A 57 12.68 -33.47 15.53
N ALA A 58 11.51 -34.11 15.64
CA ALA A 58 11.32 -35.29 16.48
C ALA A 58 12.09 -36.50 15.93
N GLY A 59 12.52 -37.42 16.84
CA GLY A 59 13.25 -38.64 16.46
C GLY A 59 14.76 -38.54 16.74
N GLY A 60 15.55 -39.43 16.19
CA GLY A 60 17.00 -39.53 16.45
C GLY A 60 17.33 -40.19 17.78
N GLY A 61 18.45 -39.88 18.40
CA GLY A 61 18.94 -40.51 19.63
C GLY A 61 19.72 -41.78 19.37
N LYS A 62 19.20 -42.72 18.59
CA LYS A 62 19.91 -43.94 18.20
C LYS A 62 20.68 -43.73 16.91
N LYS A 63 21.94 -44.17 16.87
CA LYS A 63 22.77 -44.17 15.66
C LYS A 63 22.15 -45.11 14.61
N PRO A 64 21.97 -44.67 13.34
CA PRO A 64 21.27 -45.47 12.30
C PRO A 64 21.93 -46.79 11.99
N PHE A 65 23.26 -46.86 11.98
CA PHE A 65 24.07 -48.09 11.75
C PHE A 65 25.47 -47.98 12.34
N ALA A 66 26.21 -49.08 12.36
CA ALA A 66 27.56 -49.16 12.92
C ALA A 66 28.54 -48.21 12.23
N GLN A 67 29.59 -47.76 12.94
CA GLN A 67 30.57 -46.78 12.46
C GLN A 67 31.44 -47.30 11.30
N LYS A 68 31.66 -48.63 11.25
CA LYS A 68 32.48 -49.30 10.23
C LYS A 68 31.79 -50.56 9.71
N HIS A 69 32.28 -51.16 8.63
CA HIS A 69 31.84 -52.41 8.02
C HIS A 69 30.41 -52.41 7.45
N THR A 70 29.85 -51.22 7.07
CA THR A 70 28.51 -51.11 6.48
C THR A 70 28.50 -50.74 4.99
N GLY A 71 29.66 -50.45 4.40
CA GLY A 71 29.76 -50.01 3.01
C GLY A 71 29.06 -48.66 2.70
N ARG A 72 28.53 -47.98 3.73
CA ARG A 72 27.78 -46.73 3.63
C ARG A 72 28.54 -45.56 4.25
N ALA A 73 28.21 -44.37 3.85
CA ALA A 73 28.73 -43.15 4.49
C ALA A 73 28.33 -43.08 5.96
N ARG A 74 29.26 -42.66 6.82
CA ARG A 74 29.04 -42.60 8.28
C ARG A 74 27.92 -41.64 8.64
N GLN A 75 26.99 -42.04 9.48
CA GLN A 75 25.86 -41.25 9.93
C GLN A 75 25.71 -41.27 11.44
N GLY A 76 25.49 -40.10 12.04
CA GLY A 76 25.27 -39.98 13.47
C GLY A 76 23.78 -39.92 13.87
N SER A 77 22.94 -39.41 12.99
CA SER A 77 21.51 -39.23 13.27
C SER A 77 20.69 -39.15 11.96
N ILE A 78 19.44 -39.66 12.02
CA ILE A 78 18.46 -39.55 10.94
C ILE A 78 17.88 -38.14 10.79
N ARG A 79 18.09 -37.24 11.77
CA ARG A 79 17.64 -35.86 11.75
C ARG A 79 18.53 -34.92 10.89
N ASN A 80 19.64 -35.42 10.35
CA ASN A 80 20.55 -34.63 9.56
C ASN A 80 19.86 -34.10 8.29
N PRO A 81 20.24 -32.89 7.79
CA PRO A 81 19.55 -32.23 6.67
C PRO A 81 19.57 -33.00 5.35
N HIS A 82 20.54 -33.89 5.17
CA HIS A 82 20.64 -34.77 3.97
C HIS A 82 19.74 -35.98 4.01
N TRP A 83 19.05 -36.23 5.13
CA TRP A 83 18.06 -37.30 5.25
C TRP A 83 16.67 -36.78 4.92
N ILE A 84 15.86 -37.62 4.28
CA ILE A 84 14.43 -37.35 4.07
C ILE A 84 13.76 -37.27 5.46
N GLY A 85 13.06 -36.16 5.72
CA GLY A 85 12.48 -35.87 7.03
C GLY A 85 13.46 -35.29 8.06
N GLY A 86 14.72 -35.04 7.68
CA GLY A 86 15.67 -34.33 8.53
C GLY A 86 15.38 -32.83 8.67
N GLY A 87 16.08 -32.17 9.60
CA GLY A 87 15.91 -30.73 9.84
C GLY A 87 16.50 -29.87 8.73
N VAL A 88 15.97 -28.67 8.55
CA VAL A 88 16.44 -27.70 7.55
C VAL A 88 17.57 -26.88 8.12
N CYS A 89 18.70 -26.75 7.37
CA CYS A 89 19.76 -25.80 7.68
C CYS A 89 19.39 -24.42 7.18
N PHE A 90 19.60 -23.38 8.01
CA PHE A 90 19.38 -21.96 7.64
C PHE A 90 17.97 -21.66 7.05
N GLY A 91 16.99 -22.44 7.43
CA GLY A 91 15.61 -22.22 6.99
C GLY A 91 14.99 -20.95 7.59
N PRO A 92 13.87 -20.51 7.04
CA PRO A 92 13.19 -19.31 7.53
C PRO A 92 12.68 -19.53 8.97
N LYS A 93 12.79 -18.49 9.79
CA LYS A 93 12.30 -18.47 11.18
C LYS A 93 11.37 -17.27 11.40
N PRO A 94 10.38 -17.37 12.30
CA PRO A 94 9.39 -16.31 12.53
C PRO A 94 9.95 -15.08 13.26
N ASN A 95 11.14 -15.18 13.83
CA ASN A 95 11.83 -14.09 14.54
C ASN A 95 12.50 -13.07 13.59
N ARG A 96 12.50 -13.32 12.27
CA ARG A 96 13.09 -12.40 11.30
C ARG A 96 12.23 -11.15 11.15
N ASN A 97 12.83 -9.99 11.40
CA ASN A 97 12.19 -8.70 11.16
C ASN A 97 12.34 -8.29 9.68
N TYR A 98 11.21 -8.12 9.00
CA TYR A 98 11.17 -7.66 7.60
C TYR A 98 10.99 -6.16 7.46
N LYS A 99 10.67 -5.43 8.53
CA LYS A 99 10.46 -3.98 8.48
C LYS A 99 11.77 -3.27 8.14
N LEU A 100 11.73 -2.48 7.08
CA LEU A 100 12.84 -1.61 6.69
C LEU A 100 12.58 -0.20 7.24
N LYS A 101 13.58 0.35 7.91
CA LYS A 101 13.53 1.73 8.42
C LYS A 101 13.88 2.69 7.28
N LEU A 102 13.04 3.69 7.09
CA LEU A 102 13.28 4.78 6.14
C LEU A 102 13.23 6.12 6.90
N ASN A 103 14.06 7.07 6.50
CA ASN A 103 14.06 8.41 7.08
C ASN A 103 12.76 9.15 6.74
N ALA A 104 12.14 9.81 7.73
CA ALA A 104 10.88 10.51 7.56
C ALA A 104 10.93 11.59 6.45
N ARG A 105 12.07 12.28 6.29
CA ARG A 105 12.29 13.25 5.21
C ARG A 105 12.22 12.59 3.83
N ILE A 106 12.82 11.41 3.65
CA ILE A 106 12.79 10.66 2.39
C ILE A 106 11.36 10.22 2.08
N ALA A 107 10.63 9.71 3.08
CA ALA A 107 9.22 9.35 2.92
C ALA A 107 8.34 10.55 2.49
N LYS A 108 8.57 11.73 3.07
CA LYS A 108 7.88 12.97 2.70
C LYS A 108 8.18 13.36 1.23
N ILE A 109 9.46 13.32 0.84
CA ILE A 109 9.90 13.62 -0.53
C ILE A 109 9.31 12.62 -1.53
N ALA A 110 9.27 11.34 -1.19
CA ALA A 110 8.68 10.28 -2.00
C ALA A 110 7.19 10.53 -2.26
N LEU A 111 6.42 10.83 -1.20
CA LEU A 111 4.99 11.14 -1.31
C LEU A 111 4.76 12.39 -2.16
N LYS A 112 5.53 13.45 -1.92
CA LYS A 112 5.49 14.70 -2.68
C LYS A 112 5.78 14.48 -4.16
N SER A 113 6.81 13.70 -4.49
CA SER A 113 7.18 13.36 -5.87
C SER A 113 6.10 12.54 -6.57
N ALA A 114 5.50 11.55 -5.89
CA ALA A 114 4.40 10.75 -6.43
C ALA A 114 3.17 11.59 -6.74
N LEU A 115 2.80 12.50 -5.86
CA LEU A 115 1.71 13.47 -6.11
C LEU A 115 2.03 14.36 -7.31
N THR A 116 3.24 14.91 -7.38
CA THR A 116 3.66 15.77 -8.50
C THR A 116 3.52 15.06 -9.84
N ILE A 117 3.90 13.79 -9.94
CA ILE A 117 3.70 12.98 -11.17
C ILE A 117 2.22 12.94 -11.55
N LYS A 118 1.33 12.72 -10.57
CA LYS A 118 -0.11 12.62 -10.83
C LYS A 118 -0.73 13.96 -11.21
N PHE A 119 -0.24 15.05 -10.62
CA PHE A 119 -0.64 16.41 -10.99
C PHE A 119 -0.22 16.74 -12.42
N ASN A 120 1.05 16.49 -12.78
CA ASN A 120 1.56 16.75 -14.12
C ASN A 120 0.81 15.91 -15.19
N ALA A 121 0.32 14.74 -14.83
CA ALA A 121 -0.51 13.89 -15.71
C ALA A 121 -1.98 14.30 -15.76
N ASN A 122 -2.39 15.40 -15.10
CA ASN A 122 -3.79 15.83 -14.96
C ASN A 122 -4.72 14.71 -14.43
N ALA A 123 -4.17 13.80 -13.60
CA ALA A 123 -4.86 12.64 -13.05
C ALA A 123 -5.46 12.92 -11.66
N VAL A 124 -5.46 14.16 -11.21
CA VAL A 124 -5.96 14.56 -9.90
C VAL A 124 -7.18 15.47 -10.06
N CYS A 125 -8.23 15.15 -9.30
CA CYS A 125 -9.41 15.99 -9.19
C CYS A 125 -9.86 16.10 -7.73
N ALA A 126 -10.66 17.11 -7.42
CA ALA A 126 -11.23 17.31 -6.10
C ALA A 126 -12.76 17.14 -6.15
N LEU A 127 -13.34 16.64 -5.04
CA LEU A 127 -14.77 16.61 -4.78
C LEU A 127 -15.13 17.67 -3.75
N ASP A 128 -16.21 18.38 -4.01
CA ASP A 128 -16.77 19.34 -3.06
C ASP A 128 -17.33 18.61 -1.83
N ASP A 129 -17.23 19.24 -0.66
CA ASP A 129 -17.66 18.66 0.62
C ASP A 129 -19.20 18.59 0.78
N GLY A 130 -19.96 19.16 -0.14
CA GLY A 130 -21.45 19.19 -0.09
C GLY A 130 -22.11 17.83 -0.02
N PHE A 131 -21.46 16.75 -0.49
CA PHE A 131 -22.00 15.39 -0.38
C PHE A 131 -21.98 14.83 1.05
N ILE A 132 -21.16 15.38 1.95
CA ILE A 132 -21.06 14.95 3.34
C ILE A 132 -22.37 15.18 4.09
N ALA A 133 -23.01 16.32 3.85
CA ALA A 133 -24.29 16.64 4.47
C ALA A 133 -25.39 15.60 4.13
N LYS A 134 -25.19 14.87 3.03
CA LYS A 134 -26.10 13.81 2.55
C LYS A 134 -25.57 12.39 2.83
N GLU A 135 -24.63 12.20 3.74
CA GLU A 135 -23.93 10.93 3.99
C GLU A 135 -24.88 9.74 4.17
N LYS A 136 -26.00 9.91 4.89
CA LYS A 136 -26.97 8.84 5.14
C LYS A 136 -27.64 8.35 3.87
N ASN A 137 -27.90 9.26 2.91
CA ASN A 137 -28.61 8.99 1.65
C ASN A 137 -27.68 8.70 0.47
N LEU A 138 -26.36 8.72 0.68
CA LEU A 138 -25.37 8.37 -0.33
C LEU A 138 -25.40 6.87 -0.63
N HIS A 139 -25.43 6.52 -1.90
CA HIS A 139 -25.36 5.15 -2.36
C HIS A 139 -24.14 4.90 -3.24
N THR A 140 -23.70 3.66 -3.35
CA THR A 140 -22.63 3.22 -4.27
C THR A 140 -22.93 3.65 -5.71
N LYS A 141 -24.22 3.68 -6.10
CA LYS A 141 -24.70 4.09 -7.42
C LYS A 141 -24.31 5.54 -7.76
N ASP A 142 -24.26 6.44 -6.78
CA ASP A 142 -23.94 7.86 -7.02
C ASP A 142 -22.46 8.01 -7.38
N PHE A 143 -21.57 7.28 -6.70
CA PHE A 143 -20.16 7.21 -7.06
C PHE A 143 -19.95 6.54 -8.42
N ALA A 144 -20.69 5.50 -8.73
CA ALA A 144 -20.63 4.85 -10.04
C ALA A 144 -21.00 5.82 -11.16
N LYS A 145 -22.13 6.54 -11.03
CA LYS A 145 -22.55 7.57 -11.99
C LYS A 145 -21.48 8.67 -12.17
N PHE A 146 -20.85 9.12 -11.05
CA PHE A 146 -19.77 10.09 -11.13
C PHE A 146 -18.59 9.56 -11.96
N LEU A 147 -18.19 8.30 -11.72
CA LEU A 147 -17.10 7.67 -12.48
C LEU A 147 -17.45 7.50 -13.97
N GLU A 148 -18.71 7.18 -14.28
CA GLU A 148 -19.25 7.11 -15.65
C GLU A 148 -19.13 8.47 -16.34
N ALA A 149 -19.67 9.50 -15.73
CA ALA A 149 -19.68 10.87 -16.27
C ALA A 149 -18.24 11.38 -16.56
N LYS A 150 -17.24 10.93 -15.77
CA LYS A 150 -15.83 11.31 -15.95
C LYS A 150 -15.01 10.33 -16.79
N LYS A 151 -15.63 9.31 -17.40
CA LYS A 151 -14.94 8.26 -18.20
C LYS A 151 -13.81 7.57 -17.42
N MET A 152 -14.01 7.37 -16.11
CA MET A 152 -13.06 6.73 -15.20
C MET A 152 -13.40 5.27 -14.90
N ILE A 153 -14.47 4.73 -15.48
CA ILE A 153 -14.85 3.32 -15.36
C ILE A 153 -13.72 2.43 -15.87
N ASN A 154 -13.54 1.29 -15.24
CA ASN A 154 -12.49 0.31 -15.52
C ASN A 154 -11.06 0.80 -15.29
N LYS A 155 -10.84 2.02 -14.81
CA LYS A 155 -9.53 2.54 -14.40
C LYS A 155 -9.37 2.42 -12.89
N ARG A 156 -8.13 2.31 -12.43
CA ARG A 156 -7.85 2.31 -10.98
C ARG A 156 -8.02 3.71 -10.43
N VAL A 157 -9.03 3.91 -9.59
CA VAL A 157 -9.33 5.21 -8.97
C VAL A 157 -9.11 5.13 -7.47
N LEU A 158 -8.36 6.10 -6.94
CA LEU A 158 -8.15 6.27 -5.50
C LEU A 158 -9.01 7.44 -5.01
N PHE A 159 -9.98 7.16 -4.15
CA PHE A 159 -10.71 8.18 -3.42
C PHE A 159 -10.04 8.44 -2.07
N VAL A 160 -9.85 9.69 -1.76
CA VAL A 160 -9.22 10.15 -0.52
C VAL A 160 -10.20 11.01 0.26
N PHE A 161 -10.55 10.54 1.44
CA PHE A 161 -11.52 11.18 2.31
C PHE A 161 -10.90 11.68 3.62
N ASP A 162 -11.57 12.63 4.24
CA ASP A 162 -11.25 13.16 5.57
C ASP A 162 -12.32 12.70 6.58
N PHE A 163 -12.49 11.39 6.74
CA PHE A 163 -13.50 10.89 7.66
C PHE A 163 -12.92 10.02 8.75
N THR A 164 -13.43 10.24 9.96
CA THR A 164 -13.36 9.29 11.06
C THR A 164 -14.33 8.11 10.85
N ASN A 165 -15.42 8.31 10.09
CA ASN A 165 -16.43 7.29 9.84
C ASN A 165 -16.19 6.53 8.53
N ASN A 166 -16.04 5.21 8.67
CA ASN A 166 -15.75 4.30 7.55
C ASN A 166 -16.92 4.03 6.59
N LEU A 167 -18.09 4.66 6.75
CA LEU A 167 -19.29 4.34 5.97
C LEU A 167 -19.14 4.68 4.49
N ILE A 168 -18.65 5.88 4.17
CA ILE A 168 -18.45 6.30 2.77
C ILE A 168 -17.35 5.48 2.11
N VAL A 169 -16.26 5.22 2.83
CA VAL A 169 -15.17 4.37 2.35
C VAL A 169 -15.67 2.96 2.00
N LYS A 170 -16.58 2.38 2.82
CA LYS A 170 -17.21 1.09 2.54
C LYS A 170 -18.07 1.13 1.26
N LYS A 171 -18.86 2.21 1.05
CA LYS A 171 -19.69 2.37 -0.14
C LYS A 171 -18.87 2.45 -1.43
N VAL A 172 -17.75 3.18 -1.38
CA VAL A 172 -16.82 3.32 -2.51
C VAL A 172 -16.04 2.03 -2.79
N LYS A 173 -15.64 1.30 -1.75
CA LYS A 173 -14.84 0.08 -1.86
C LYS A 173 -15.57 -1.05 -2.60
N ASN A 174 -16.91 -1.01 -2.70
CA ASN A 174 -17.69 -2.02 -3.41
C ASN A 174 -17.63 -1.88 -4.94
N ILE A 175 -17.05 -0.80 -5.47
CA ILE A 175 -16.90 -0.59 -6.91
C ILE A 175 -15.59 -1.24 -7.37
N GLU A 176 -15.62 -1.98 -8.48
CA GLU A 176 -14.43 -2.64 -9.04
C GLU A 176 -13.32 -1.62 -9.37
N LYS A 177 -12.07 -1.97 -9.08
CA LYS A 177 -10.86 -1.13 -9.30
C LYS A 177 -10.87 0.22 -8.57
N VAL A 178 -11.80 0.43 -7.64
CA VAL A 178 -11.86 1.65 -6.84
C VAL A 178 -11.39 1.36 -5.41
N VAL A 179 -10.54 2.23 -4.90
CA VAL A 179 -10.02 2.14 -3.53
C VAL A 179 -10.35 3.43 -2.79
N GLY A 180 -11.05 3.33 -1.68
CA GLY A 180 -11.28 4.44 -0.76
C GLY A 180 -10.30 4.38 0.41
N LYS A 181 -9.62 5.49 0.72
CA LYS A 181 -8.73 5.62 1.86
C LYS A 181 -8.92 6.94 2.60
N ASN A 182 -8.59 6.93 3.88
CA ASN A 182 -8.46 8.16 4.65
C ASN A 182 -7.14 8.86 4.30
N TRP A 183 -7.11 10.18 4.36
CA TRP A 183 -5.92 11.00 4.05
C TRP A 183 -4.67 10.59 4.85
N ASN A 184 -4.84 10.11 6.10
CA ASN A 184 -3.74 9.61 6.93
C ASN A 184 -3.14 8.29 6.45
N GLN A 185 -3.93 7.47 5.73
CA GLN A 185 -3.57 6.10 5.34
C GLN A 185 -3.03 6.01 3.92
N ILE A 186 -2.85 7.14 3.25
CA ILE A 186 -2.34 7.17 1.89
C ILE A 186 -0.88 6.77 1.88
N SER A 187 -0.55 5.77 1.06
CA SER A 187 0.81 5.35 0.79
C SER A 187 1.30 5.85 -0.57
N THR A 188 2.61 5.93 -0.74
CA THR A 188 3.23 6.27 -2.03
C THR A 188 2.84 5.24 -3.10
N GLN A 189 2.74 3.97 -2.72
CA GLN A 189 2.31 2.89 -3.60
C GLN A 189 0.87 3.08 -4.11
N ASP A 190 -0.05 3.55 -3.26
CA ASP A 190 -1.45 3.80 -3.65
C ASP A 190 -1.54 4.89 -4.71
N LEU A 191 -0.80 5.99 -4.50
CA LEU A 191 -0.76 7.11 -5.45
C LEU A 191 -0.25 6.67 -6.81
N LEU A 192 0.83 5.89 -6.84
CA LEU A 192 1.43 5.45 -8.11
C LEU A 192 0.58 4.41 -8.84
N LYS A 193 -0.08 3.49 -8.11
CA LYS A 193 -0.97 2.46 -8.67
C LYS A 193 -2.26 3.04 -9.25
N ALA A 194 -2.78 4.13 -8.69
CA ALA A 194 -4.00 4.75 -9.17
C ALA A 194 -3.78 5.41 -10.54
N ASN A 195 -4.72 5.25 -11.47
CA ASN A 195 -4.76 6.02 -12.71
C ASN A 195 -5.29 7.43 -12.44
N PHE A 196 -6.31 7.55 -11.58
CA PHE A 196 -6.90 8.81 -11.15
C PHE A 196 -6.99 8.88 -9.63
N ILE A 197 -6.84 10.08 -9.09
CA ILE A 197 -6.95 10.36 -7.67
C ILE A 197 -8.02 11.42 -7.48
N VAL A 198 -8.99 11.10 -6.63
CA VAL A 198 -10.12 11.97 -6.31
C VAL A 198 -10.02 12.36 -4.84
N PHE A 199 -9.65 13.60 -4.58
CA PHE A 199 -9.55 14.11 -3.21
C PHE A 199 -10.86 14.77 -2.80
N GLN A 200 -11.30 14.51 -1.58
CA GLN A 200 -12.24 15.39 -0.90
C GLN A 200 -11.52 16.73 -0.58
N ASN A 201 -12.21 17.86 -0.69
CA ASN A 201 -11.61 19.17 -0.53
C ASN A 201 -10.90 19.35 0.82
N GLN A 202 -11.54 18.93 1.93
CA GLN A 202 -10.92 18.97 3.27
C GLN A 202 -9.72 18.02 3.37
N ALA A 203 -9.79 16.81 2.81
CA ALA A 203 -8.68 15.88 2.79
C ALA A 203 -7.48 16.43 2.00
N LEU A 204 -7.73 17.15 0.91
CA LEU A 204 -6.69 17.80 0.12
C LEU A 204 -5.95 18.85 0.95
N LYS A 205 -6.68 19.72 1.68
CA LYS A 205 -6.07 20.73 2.56
C LYS A 205 -5.17 20.10 3.64
N LYS A 206 -5.65 19.04 4.31
CA LYS A 206 -4.86 18.31 5.34
C LYS A 206 -3.61 17.63 4.77
N ILE A 207 -3.69 17.10 3.55
CA ILE A 207 -2.51 16.54 2.88
C ILE A 207 -1.51 17.62 2.54
N MET A 208 -1.97 18.80 2.09
CA MET A 208 -1.10 19.95 1.84
C MET A 208 -0.33 20.37 3.10
N GLU A 209 -0.99 20.43 4.25
CA GLU A 209 -0.37 20.72 5.55
C GLU A 209 0.64 19.66 5.97
N ARG A 210 0.32 18.38 5.74
CA ARG A 210 1.22 17.26 6.07
C ARG A 210 2.51 17.27 5.23
N ILE A 211 2.42 17.70 3.99
CA ILE A 211 3.52 17.63 3.01
C ILE A 211 4.31 18.95 2.94
N GLY A 212 3.69 20.08 3.17
CA GLY A 212 4.37 21.37 3.28
C GLY A 212 5.27 21.37 4.47
#